data_b2e7296ca0e74caf70f7a8de149ae737
#
_entry.id   b2e7296ca0e74caf70f7a8de149ae737
#
_cell.length_a   1.000
_cell.length_b   1.000
_cell.length_c   1.000
_cell.angle_alpha   90.00
_cell.angle_beta   90.00
_cell.angle_gamma   90.00
#
_symmetry.space_group_name_H-M   'P 1'
#
loop_
_entity.id
_entity.type
_entity.pdbx_description
1 polymer ?
#
loop_
_entity_poly.entity_id
_entity_poly.type
_entity_poly.pdbx_seq_one_letter_code
_entity_poly.pdbx_strand_id
1 'polypeptide(L)'
;MSVTATRIKDLNLVIIPVADQDRQIGFYESIGFEKRTDIPFGGQYRWVEVYLPGGSTGIALAPPPPGGESGGRETGISLSTDDADATHEQLKSLGVDVDPQVQRMGEPVPPMFWFRDPEGNSLLIVETS
;
A
#
# COMPACT_ATOMS: atom_id res chain seq x y z
N MET A 1 -29.65 -21.33 13.73
CA MET A 1 -29.19 -21.31 12.34
C MET A 1 -27.71 -21.59 12.29
N SER A 2 -27.32 -22.48 11.47
CA SER A 2 -25.91 -22.69 11.26
C SER A 2 -25.42 -21.82 10.12
N VAL A 3 -24.28 -21.20 10.32
CA VAL A 3 -23.58 -20.49 9.26
C VAL A 3 -22.55 -21.44 8.71
N THR A 4 -22.64 -21.71 7.42
CA THR A 4 -21.62 -22.51 6.76
C THR A 4 -20.38 -21.62 6.59
N ALA A 5 -19.37 -21.90 7.40
CA ALA A 5 -18.11 -21.22 7.26
C ALA A 5 -17.42 -21.70 5.98
N THR A 6 -16.91 -20.79 5.21
CA THR A 6 -16.06 -21.13 4.07
C THR A 6 -14.68 -21.52 4.60
N ARG A 7 -13.77 -21.91 3.71
CA ARG A 7 -12.37 -22.16 4.07
C ARG A 7 -11.48 -20.93 3.87
N ILE A 8 -12.08 -19.79 3.59
CA ILE A 8 -11.35 -18.54 3.50
C ILE A 8 -10.84 -18.19 4.89
N LYS A 9 -9.55 -17.87 5.00
CA LYS A 9 -8.89 -17.64 6.29
C LYS A 9 -8.49 -16.20 6.51
N ASP A 10 -7.94 -15.57 5.49
CA ASP A 10 -7.27 -14.28 5.62
C ASP A 10 -7.43 -13.44 4.40
N LEU A 11 -7.20 -12.15 4.58
CA LEU A 11 -6.87 -11.26 3.47
C LEU A 11 -5.37 -11.42 3.20
N ASN A 12 -5.02 -12.09 2.12
CA ASN A 12 -3.63 -12.46 1.82
C ASN A 12 -2.84 -11.30 1.22
N LEU A 13 -3.30 -10.79 0.09
CA LEU A 13 -2.60 -9.76 -0.68
C LEU A 13 -3.57 -8.75 -1.25
N VAL A 14 -3.07 -7.53 -1.41
CA VAL A 14 -3.69 -6.54 -2.28
C VAL A 14 -2.74 -6.33 -3.45
N ILE A 15 -3.25 -6.37 -4.68
CA ILE A 15 -2.42 -6.29 -5.87
C ILE A 15 -2.48 -4.88 -6.43
N ILE A 16 -1.31 -4.26 -6.62
CA ILE A 16 -1.20 -2.97 -7.31
C ILE A 16 -0.47 -3.22 -8.63
N PRO A 17 -1.12 -3.03 -9.77
CA PRO A 17 -0.42 -3.09 -11.05
C PRO A 17 0.60 -1.97 -11.16
N VAL A 18 1.83 -2.30 -11.53
CA VAL A 18 2.92 -1.33 -11.61
C VAL A 18 3.70 -1.53 -12.90
N ALA A 19 4.22 -0.43 -13.44
CA ALA A 19 5.02 -0.45 -14.67
C ALA A 19 6.50 -0.69 -14.36
N ASP A 20 7.01 -0.11 -13.29
CA ASP A 20 8.42 -0.19 -12.90
C ASP A 20 8.53 -0.82 -11.51
N GLN A 21 8.72 -2.13 -11.49
CA GLN A 21 8.77 -2.88 -10.24
C GLN A 21 9.95 -2.46 -9.35
N ASP A 22 11.12 -2.25 -9.91
CA ASP A 22 12.31 -1.88 -9.11
C ASP A 22 12.12 -0.52 -8.45
N ARG A 23 11.58 0.45 -9.15
CA ARG A 23 11.30 1.77 -8.60
C ARG A 23 10.28 1.69 -7.48
N GLN A 24 9.23 0.91 -7.68
CA GLN A 24 8.18 0.73 -6.69
C GLN A 24 8.68 0.00 -5.45
N ILE A 25 9.50 -1.03 -5.62
CA ILE A 25 10.14 -1.72 -4.50
C ILE A 25 10.94 -0.73 -3.67
N GLY A 26 11.80 0.06 -4.31
CA GLY A 26 12.62 1.05 -3.62
C GLY A 26 11.78 2.06 -2.85
N PHE A 27 10.69 2.52 -3.44
CA PHE A 27 9.78 3.44 -2.77
C PHE A 27 9.16 2.83 -1.51
N TYR A 28 8.54 1.65 -1.64
CA TYR A 28 7.86 1.02 -0.50
C TYR A 28 8.85 0.65 0.60
N GLU A 29 10.05 0.20 0.23
CA GLU A 29 11.10 -0.03 1.24
C GLU A 29 11.48 1.26 1.96
N SER A 30 11.55 2.38 1.26
CA SER A 30 11.93 3.65 1.87
C SER A 30 10.92 4.15 2.91
N ILE A 31 9.70 3.72 2.84
CA ILE A 31 8.65 4.11 3.80
C ILE A 31 8.34 3.02 4.83
N GLY A 32 9.13 1.96 4.87
CA GLY A 32 9.06 0.98 5.95
C GLY A 32 8.60 -0.41 5.58
N PHE A 33 8.33 -0.68 4.32
CA PHE A 33 7.95 -2.03 3.89
C PHE A 33 9.18 -2.91 3.70
N GLU A 34 8.99 -4.22 3.83
CA GLU A 34 10.00 -5.24 3.59
C GLU A 34 9.60 -6.04 2.36
N LYS A 35 10.54 -6.25 1.44
CA LYS A 35 10.33 -7.17 0.33
C LYS A 35 10.50 -8.59 0.84
N ARG A 36 9.48 -9.42 0.74
CA ARG A 36 9.51 -10.81 1.20
C ARG A 36 9.48 -11.81 0.06
N THR A 37 9.01 -11.41 -1.11
CA THR A 37 8.94 -12.29 -2.28
C THR A 37 9.37 -11.50 -3.51
N ASP A 38 10.20 -12.14 -4.34
CA ASP A 38 10.64 -11.58 -5.62
C ASP A 38 11.05 -12.75 -6.49
N ILE A 39 10.08 -13.27 -7.26
CA ILE A 39 10.23 -14.51 -8.01
C ILE A 39 9.94 -14.24 -9.48
N PRO A 40 10.85 -14.59 -10.39
CA PRO A 40 10.55 -14.50 -11.82
C PRO A 40 9.46 -15.50 -12.21
N PHE A 41 8.55 -15.05 -13.09
CA PHE A 41 7.55 -15.93 -13.66
C PHE A 41 7.34 -15.59 -15.13
N GLY A 42 7.94 -16.34 -16.01
CA GLY A 42 7.79 -16.18 -17.44
C GLY A 42 8.33 -14.86 -18.01
N GLY A 43 9.26 -14.90 -18.94
CA GLY A 43 9.79 -13.73 -19.61
C GLY A 43 10.43 -12.73 -18.67
N GLN A 44 10.00 -11.48 -18.76
CA GLN A 44 10.55 -10.37 -17.97
C GLN A 44 9.78 -10.13 -16.68
N TYR A 45 8.73 -10.90 -16.40
CA TYR A 45 7.84 -10.64 -15.28
C TYR A 45 8.37 -11.21 -13.99
N ARG A 46 8.11 -10.49 -12.91
CA ARG A 46 8.46 -10.89 -11.55
C ARG A 46 7.23 -10.77 -10.69
N TRP A 47 7.07 -11.69 -9.76
CA TRP A 47 6.06 -11.57 -8.71
C TRP A 47 6.75 -11.02 -7.47
N VAL A 48 6.35 -9.82 -7.07
CA VAL A 48 6.97 -9.10 -5.96
C VAL A 48 5.94 -8.83 -4.89
N GLU A 49 6.29 -9.13 -3.63
CA GLU A 49 5.42 -8.83 -2.49
C GLU A 49 6.21 -8.04 -1.46
N VAL A 50 5.59 -6.98 -0.96
CA VAL A 50 6.15 -6.17 0.13
C VAL A 50 5.17 -6.16 1.30
N TYR A 51 5.71 -6.14 2.53
CA TYR A 51 4.95 -6.23 3.77
C TYR A 51 5.48 -5.23 4.77
N LEU A 52 4.59 -4.71 5.62
CA LEU A 52 5.05 -4.00 6.81
C LEU A 52 5.61 -5.01 7.82
N PRO A 53 6.60 -4.60 8.65
CA PRO A 53 7.17 -5.51 9.66
C PRO A 53 6.08 -6.11 10.54
N GLY A 54 6.09 -7.43 10.68
CA GLY A 54 5.08 -8.14 11.45
C GLY A 54 3.71 -8.27 10.79
N GLY A 55 3.52 -7.67 9.62
CA GLY A 55 2.25 -7.74 8.90
C GLY A 55 2.05 -9.07 8.21
N SER A 56 0.80 -9.53 8.13
CA SER A 56 0.43 -10.77 7.44
C SER A 56 -0.21 -10.53 6.07
N THR A 57 -0.72 -9.32 5.83
CA THR A 57 -1.28 -8.95 4.53
C THR A 57 -0.25 -8.13 3.77
N GLY A 58 0.08 -8.55 2.57
CA GLY A 58 1.07 -7.87 1.75
C GLY A 58 0.47 -7.10 0.59
N ILE A 59 1.33 -6.33 -0.05
CA ILE A 59 1.02 -5.67 -1.32
C ILE A 59 1.86 -6.35 -2.39
N ALA A 60 1.19 -6.87 -3.42
CA ALA A 60 1.87 -7.42 -4.59
C ALA A 60 2.07 -6.30 -5.60
N LEU A 61 3.31 -6.04 -5.95
CA LEU A 61 3.69 -5.08 -6.98
C LEU A 61 3.93 -5.86 -8.27
N ALA A 62 2.88 -6.02 -9.05
CA ALA A 62 2.88 -6.92 -10.20
C ALA A 62 2.70 -6.14 -11.50
N PRO A 63 3.23 -6.65 -12.63
CA PRO A 63 2.93 -6.00 -13.90
C PRO A 63 1.43 -6.11 -14.20
N PRO A 64 0.85 -5.16 -14.92
CA PRO A 64 -0.56 -5.27 -15.29
C PRO A 64 -0.78 -6.46 -16.23
N PRO A 65 -1.98 -7.04 -16.25
CA PRO A 65 -2.29 -8.08 -17.22
C PRO A 65 -2.23 -7.54 -18.64
N PRO A 66 -2.08 -8.40 -19.66
CA PRO A 66 -2.05 -7.94 -21.05
C PRO A 66 -3.25 -7.04 -21.37
N GLY A 67 -2.98 -5.85 -21.93
CA GLY A 67 -4.01 -4.86 -22.20
C GLY A 67 -4.49 -4.08 -20.99
N GLY A 68 -3.98 -4.38 -19.81
CA GLY A 68 -4.31 -3.66 -18.58
C GLY A 68 -3.48 -2.39 -18.42
N GLU A 69 -3.89 -1.59 -17.47
CA GLU A 69 -3.23 -0.32 -17.16
C GLU A 69 -2.61 -0.35 -15.78
N SER A 70 -1.63 0.54 -15.56
CA SER A 70 -1.02 0.75 -14.26
C SER A 70 -0.92 2.24 -13.98
N GLY A 71 -0.77 2.57 -12.70
CA GLY A 71 -0.58 3.95 -12.26
C GLY A 71 -1.89 4.71 -12.09
N GLY A 72 -1.85 5.76 -11.26
CA GLY A 72 -2.97 6.66 -11.05
C GLY A 72 -4.18 6.05 -10.38
N ARG A 73 -4.03 4.95 -9.67
CA ARG A 73 -5.16 4.24 -9.05
C ARG A 73 -5.43 4.71 -7.64
N GLU A 74 -6.72 4.82 -7.33
CA GLU A 74 -7.14 4.84 -5.93
C GLU A 74 -7.17 3.39 -5.46
N THR A 75 -6.19 3.00 -4.64
CA THR A 75 -6.03 1.58 -4.31
C THR A 75 -7.05 1.07 -3.31
N GLY A 76 -7.63 1.97 -2.52
CA GLY A 76 -8.48 1.57 -1.41
C GLY A 76 -7.71 0.97 -0.23
N ILE A 77 -6.38 1.01 -0.27
CA ILE A 77 -5.55 0.48 0.80
C ILE A 77 -5.44 1.52 1.90
N SER A 78 -5.74 1.11 3.12
CA SER A 78 -5.62 1.95 4.31
C SER A 78 -4.55 1.37 5.22
N LEU A 79 -3.57 2.21 5.56
CA LEU A 79 -2.48 1.86 6.45
C LEU A 79 -2.68 2.57 7.78
N SER A 80 -2.40 1.88 8.87
CA SER A 80 -2.57 2.41 10.21
C SER A 80 -1.31 3.09 10.73
N THR A 81 -1.50 4.16 11.47
CA THR A 81 -0.45 4.79 12.25
C THR A 81 -0.99 5.16 13.63
N ASP A 82 -0.13 5.28 14.61
CA ASP A 82 -0.53 5.78 15.94
C ASP A 82 -0.46 7.31 16.04
N ASP A 83 0.12 7.97 15.05
CA ASP A 83 0.28 9.42 15.04
C ASP A 83 0.28 9.92 13.59
N ALA A 84 -0.87 10.41 13.13
CA ALA A 84 -1.02 10.86 11.74
C ALA A 84 -0.13 12.07 11.43
N ASP A 85 0.01 13.01 12.36
CA ASP A 85 0.83 14.21 12.12
C ASP A 85 2.31 13.82 11.99
N ALA A 86 2.81 12.96 12.87
CA ALA A 86 4.19 12.50 12.79
C ALA A 86 4.46 11.75 11.49
N THR A 87 3.54 10.88 11.09
CA THR A 87 3.68 10.11 9.85
C THR A 87 3.66 11.04 8.63
N HIS A 88 2.75 12.02 8.62
CA HIS A 88 2.67 13.01 7.56
C HIS A 88 4.00 13.74 7.40
N GLU A 89 4.58 14.20 8.50
CA GLU A 89 5.85 14.90 8.50
C GLU A 89 7.02 14.01 8.04
N GLN A 90 7.03 12.75 8.49
CA GLN A 90 8.04 11.77 8.07
C GLN A 90 7.99 11.52 6.56
N LEU A 91 6.81 11.26 6.01
CA LEU A 91 6.66 11.02 4.58
C LEU A 91 7.02 12.27 3.77
N LYS A 92 6.59 13.44 4.24
CA LYS A 92 6.91 14.70 3.58
C LYS A 92 8.43 14.93 3.55
N SER A 93 9.12 14.65 4.64
CA SER A 93 10.57 14.82 4.70
C SER A 93 11.32 13.83 3.82
N LEU A 94 10.73 12.69 3.51
CA LEU A 94 11.29 11.71 2.56
C LEU A 94 11.00 12.07 1.10
N GLY A 95 10.28 13.15 0.85
CA GLY A 95 9.93 13.57 -0.50
C GLY A 95 8.72 12.86 -1.07
N VAL A 96 7.94 12.19 -0.24
CA VAL A 96 6.73 11.51 -0.69
C VAL A 96 5.64 12.54 -1.01
N ASP A 97 4.89 12.28 -2.08
CA ASP A 97 3.75 13.10 -2.45
C ASP A 97 2.60 12.84 -1.46
N VAL A 98 2.41 13.75 -0.53
CA VAL A 98 1.36 13.68 0.49
C VAL A 98 0.38 14.82 0.32
N ASP A 99 -0.85 14.63 0.80
CA ASP A 99 -1.81 15.73 0.92
C ASP A 99 -1.18 16.87 1.74
N PRO A 100 -1.52 18.13 1.44
CA PRO A 100 -0.91 19.24 2.16
C PRO A 100 -1.17 19.23 3.67
N GLN A 101 -2.28 18.65 4.09
CA GLN A 101 -2.68 18.64 5.50
C GLN A 101 -3.30 17.30 5.88
N VAL A 102 -3.13 16.94 7.14
CA VAL A 102 -3.88 15.85 7.75
C VAL A 102 -5.33 16.30 7.86
N GLN A 103 -6.25 15.47 7.38
CA GLN A 103 -7.68 15.77 7.44
C GLN A 103 -8.23 15.43 8.81
N ARG A 104 -8.94 16.39 9.41
CA ARG A 104 -9.60 16.23 10.70
C ARG A 104 -11.05 16.63 10.58
N MET A 105 -11.92 15.64 10.57
CA MET A 105 -13.35 15.86 10.43
C MET A 105 -14.08 15.84 11.78
N GLY A 106 -13.34 15.56 12.87
CA GLY A 106 -13.90 15.44 14.20
C GLY A 106 -14.46 14.07 14.51
N GLU A 107 -14.59 13.78 15.80
CA GLU A 107 -15.10 12.50 16.28
C GLU A 107 -16.41 12.10 15.58
N PRO A 108 -16.65 10.85 15.20
CA PRO A 108 -15.77 9.69 15.45
C PRO A 108 -14.77 9.40 14.31
N VAL A 109 -14.61 10.31 13.36
CA VAL A 109 -13.71 10.11 12.21
C VAL A 109 -12.28 10.38 12.63
N PRO A 110 -11.37 9.40 12.50
CA PRO A 110 -9.98 9.61 12.88
C PRO A 110 -9.24 10.52 11.90
N PRO A 111 -8.13 11.12 12.35
CA PRO A 111 -7.26 11.87 11.44
C PRO A 111 -6.74 10.96 10.33
N MET A 112 -6.63 11.47 9.12
CA MET A 112 -6.18 10.71 7.97
C MET A 112 -5.63 11.62 6.88
N PHE A 113 -4.84 11.05 5.98
CA PHE A 113 -4.36 11.73 4.78
C PHE A 113 -3.98 10.71 3.72
N TRP A 114 -3.94 11.16 2.46
CA TRP A 114 -3.53 10.34 1.33
C TRP A 114 -2.09 10.64 0.96
N PHE A 115 -1.40 9.60 0.49
CA PHE A 115 -0.12 9.79 -0.19
C PHE A 115 -0.15 9.03 -1.51
N ARG A 116 0.78 9.36 -2.39
CA ARG A 116 0.89 8.73 -3.71
C ARG A 116 2.28 8.10 -3.85
N ASP A 117 2.29 6.91 -4.45
CA ASP A 117 3.55 6.29 -4.82
C ASP A 117 4.09 6.89 -6.12
N PRO A 118 5.31 6.49 -6.59
CA PRO A 118 5.88 7.10 -7.78
C PRO A 118 5.07 6.94 -9.06
N GLU A 119 4.16 6.00 -9.12
CA GLU A 119 3.27 5.82 -10.27
C GLU A 119 1.91 6.49 -10.07
N GLY A 120 1.76 7.26 -9.01
CA GLY A 120 0.52 8.00 -8.75
C GLY A 120 -0.59 7.19 -8.12
N ASN A 121 -0.31 6.00 -7.63
CA ASN A 121 -1.30 5.21 -6.89
C ASN A 121 -1.46 5.81 -5.50
N SER A 122 -2.70 6.03 -5.07
CA SER A 122 -2.96 6.65 -3.77
C SER A 122 -3.33 5.62 -2.72
N LEU A 123 -2.75 5.80 -1.54
CA LEU A 123 -3.00 5.00 -0.35
C LEU A 123 -3.37 5.94 0.79
N LEU A 124 -4.16 5.44 1.72
CA LEU A 124 -4.64 6.21 2.86
C LEU A 124 -3.83 5.86 4.12
N ILE A 125 -3.47 6.88 4.88
CA ILE A 125 -2.93 6.72 6.23
C ILE A 125 -4.01 7.13 7.21
N VAL A 126 -4.33 6.27 8.17
CA VAL A 126 -5.38 6.51 9.17
C VAL A 126 -4.79 6.33 10.55
N GLU A 127 -5.07 7.28 11.43
CA GLU A 127 -4.66 7.17 12.83
C GLU A 127 -5.55 6.16 13.54
N THR A 128 -4.93 5.17 14.13
CA THR A 128 -5.62 4.16 14.93
C THR A 128 -4.95 4.07 16.29
N SER A 129 -5.72 3.74 17.29
CA SER A 129 -5.18 3.61 18.65
C SER A 129 -4.47 2.28 18.88
#